data_bbe049a38ba5ebd491bf8c2e1626f91d
#
_entry.id   bbe049a38ba5ebd491bf8c2e1626f91d
#
_cell.length_a   1.000
_cell.length_b   1.000
_cell.length_c   1.000
_cell.angle_alpha   90.00
_cell.angle_beta   90.00
_cell.angle_gamma   90.00
#
_symmetry.space_group_name_H-M   'P 1'
#
loop_
_entity.id
_entity.type
_entity.pdbx_description
1 polymer ?
#
loop_
_entity_poly.entity_id
_entity_poly.type
_entity_poly.pdbx_seq_one_letter_code
_entity_poly.pdbx_strand_id
1 'polypeptide(L)'
;AGGTGDAYIQISSVNVDKTLTTRAEGSEQIAVDILNEDGSTFKHADDWTTLQGQTFLVQAGTKYTVKAYSFGKTVSQGFDAVPVYSGEKDLTVKAGVNQTVDVTCKLAQSMVSVSYSDKFKQHFSVYSAKVYGGERYFLSYGKDETRSVYLKAGQKLTIDLTVAQK
;
A
#
# COMPACT_ATOMS: atom_id res chain seq x y z
N ALA A 1 26.09 -10.26 -25.20
CA ALA A 1 26.96 -9.08 -25.44
C ALA A 1 26.18 -7.83 -25.09
N GLY A 2 26.47 -7.23 -23.96
CA GLY A 2 25.88 -5.96 -23.57
C GLY A 2 26.35 -4.87 -24.56
N GLY A 3 25.38 -4.20 -25.21
CA GLY A 3 25.69 -3.08 -26.07
C GLY A 3 26.37 -1.97 -25.26
N THR A 4 27.43 -1.38 -25.84
CA THR A 4 28.14 -0.23 -25.28
C THR A 4 27.38 1.05 -25.64
N GLY A 5 26.30 1.35 -24.96
CA GLY A 5 25.53 2.58 -25.13
C GLY A 5 24.89 3.00 -23.83
N ASP A 6 24.63 4.29 -23.69
CA ASP A 6 23.96 4.82 -22.51
C ASP A 6 22.52 4.30 -22.44
N ALA A 7 22.08 3.93 -21.25
CA ALA A 7 20.70 3.56 -20.94
C ALA A 7 20.16 4.51 -19.89
N TYR A 8 18.87 4.83 -19.98
CA TYR A 8 18.25 5.80 -19.08
C TYR A 8 16.93 5.28 -18.54
N ILE A 9 16.62 5.63 -17.31
CA ILE A 9 15.31 5.45 -16.70
C ILE A 9 14.69 6.83 -16.46
N GLN A 10 13.41 6.94 -16.76
CA GLN A 10 12.58 8.12 -16.48
C GLN A 10 11.29 7.70 -15.82
N ILE A 11 10.99 8.21 -14.62
CA ILE A 11 9.70 7.98 -13.96
C ILE A 11 8.69 8.96 -14.54
N SER A 12 7.72 8.46 -15.27
CA SER A 12 6.70 9.28 -15.90
C SER A 12 5.45 9.45 -15.05
N SER A 13 5.04 8.43 -14.31
CA SER A 13 3.92 8.54 -13.40
C SER A 13 4.02 7.58 -12.20
N VAL A 14 3.44 8.00 -11.09
CA VAL A 14 3.15 7.16 -9.93
C VAL A 14 1.69 7.39 -9.56
N ASN A 15 0.89 6.35 -9.66
CA ASN A 15 -0.54 6.39 -9.41
C ASN A 15 -0.86 5.63 -8.12
N VAL A 16 -1.86 6.11 -7.38
CA VAL A 16 -2.36 5.43 -6.18
C VAL A 16 -3.76 4.91 -6.46
N ASP A 17 -3.92 3.60 -6.41
CA ASP A 17 -5.22 2.94 -6.54
C ASP A 17 -5.95 2.96 -5.19
N LYS A 18 -6.94 3.84 -5.07
CA LYS A 18 -7.77 4.02 -3.87
C LYS A 18 -9.11 3.30 -3.94
N THR A 19 -9.32 2.39 -4.87
CA THR A 19 -10.63 1.72 -5.09
C THR A 19 -11.10 0.94 -3.87
N LEU A 20 -10.20 0.44 -3.03
CA LEU A 20 -10.52 -0.29 -1.81
C LEU A 20 -10.65 0.59 -0.57
N THR A 21 -10.39 1.88 -0.66
CA THR A 21 -10.48 2.81 0.47
C THR A 21 -11.61 3.79 0.24
N THR A 22 -12.51 3.90 1.21
CA THR A 22 -13.68 4.81 1.15
C THR A 22 -13.35 6.22 1.63
N ARG A 23 -12.13 6.45 2.09
CA ARG A 23 -11.72 7.72 2.67
C ARG A 23 -11.30 8.69 1.56
N ALA A 24 -12.04 9.81 1.44
CA ALA A 24 -11.58 10.96 0.66
C ALA A 24 -10.43 11.63 1.42
N GLU A 25 -9.21 11.18 1.16
CA GLU A 25 -8.01 11.80 1.70
C GLU A 25 -7.41 12.75 0.66
N GLY A 26 -6.76 13.81 1.16
CA GLY A 26 -5.93 14.68 0.36
C GLY A 26 -4.82 13.92 -0.39
N SER A 27 -4.01 14.62 -1.14
CA SER A 27 -2.90 14.03 -1.89
C SER A 27 -1.98 13.25 -0.98
N GLU A 28 -1.86 11.94 -1.22
CA GLU A 28 -0.89 11.06 -0.57
C GLU A 28 0.51 11.44 -1.05
N GLN A 29 1.43 11.71 -0.12
CA GLN A 29 2.83 11.86 -0.48
C GLN A 29 3.44 10.47 -0.72
N ILE A 30 3.97 10.25 -1.90
CA ILE A 30 4.56 8.98 -2.30
C ILE A 30 6.06 9.15 -2.48
N ALA A 31 6.82 8.39 -1.72
CA ALA A 31 8.26 8.26 -1.89
C ALA A 31 8.58 7.25 -2.98
N VAL A 32 9.76 7.41 -3.58
CA VAL A 32 10.24 6.49 -4.61
C VAL A 32 11.69 6.12 -4.35
N ASP A 33 12.00 4.84 -4.57
CA ASP A 33 13.36 4.30 -4.60
C ASP A 33 13.61 3.61 -5.94
N ILE A 34 14.72 3.92 -6.57
CA ILE A 34 15.25 3.11 -7.65
C ILE A 34 16.34 2.25 -7.04
N LEU A 35 16.17 0.94 -7.09
CA LEU A 35 17.10 -0.03 -6.50
C LEU A 35 17.96 -0.68 -7.58
N ASN A 36 19.24 -0.88 -7.24
CA ASN A 36 20.14 -1.73 -8.01
C ASN A 36 19.71 -3.20 -7.93
N GLU A 37 20.31 -4.04 -8.75
CA GLU A 37 20.03 -5.48 -8.79
C GLU A 37 20.32 -6.18 -7.46
N ASP A 38 21.31 -5.71 -6.70
CA ASP A 38 21.66 -6.21 -5.37
C ASP A 38 20.74 -5.69 -4.24
N GLY A 39 19.75 -4.88 -4.56
CA GLY A 39 18.82 -4.29 -3.60
C GLY A 39 19.29 -2.99 -2.96
N SER A 40 20.53 -2.53 -3.24
CA SER A 40 20.99 -1.24 -2.75
C SER A 40 20.30 -0.08 -3.46
N THR A 41 20.19 1.06 -2.78
CA THR A 41 19.54 2.24 -3.34
C THR A 41 20.41 2.93 -4.36
N PHE A 42 19.94 3.04 -5.60
CA PHE A 42 20.53 3.83 -6.66
C PHE A 42 20.11 5.30 -6.56
N LYS A 43 18.80 5.55 -6.37
CA LYS A 43 18.21 6.88 -6.22
C LYS A 43 17.02 6.84 -5.27
N HIS A 44 16.88 7.85 -4.42
CA HIS A 44 15.76 8.00 -3.50
C HIS A 44 15.17 9.41 -3.60
N ALA A 45 13.86 9.51 -3.42
CA ALA A 45 13.16 10.77 -3.18
C ALA A 45 11.99 10.55 -2.21
N ASP A 46 11.85 11.44 -1.23
CA ASP A 46 10.72 11.45 -0.30
C ASP A 46 9.39 11.78 -1.00
N ASP A 47 9.47 12.48 -2.12
CA ASP A 47 8.35 12.82 -2.98
C ASP A 47 8.74 12.53 -4.44
N TRP A 48 8.04 11.58 -5.06
CA TRP A 48 8.33 11.15 -6.43
C TRP A 48 8.20 12.29 -7.45
N THR A 49 7.36 13.30 -7.19
CA THR A 49 7.15 14.42 -8.09
C THR A 49 8.42 15.24 -8.31
N THR A 50 9.35 15.20 -7.37
CA THR A 50 10.66 15.86 -7.51
C THR A 50 11.55 15.18 -8.55
N LEU A 51 11.28 13.91 -8.87
CA LEU A 51 12.00 13.15 -9.90
C LEU A 51 11.26 13.09 -11.24
N GLN A 52 10.02 13.56 -11.28
CA GLN A 52 9.19 13.50 -12.48
C GLN A 52 9.86 14.22 -13.67
N GLY A 53 9.95 13.52 -14.80
CA GLY A 53 10.55 14.04 -16.01
C GLY A 53 12.07 14.07 -16.04
N GLN A 54 12.73 13.70 -14.93
CA GLN A 54 14.19 13.54 -14.92
C GLN A 54 14.60 12.20 -15.50
N THR A 55 15.72 12.18 -16.20
CA THR A 55 16.34 10.96 -16.71
C THR A 55 17.55 10.58 -15.88
N PHE A 56 17.68 9.28 -15.59
CA PHE A 56 18.78 8.74 -14.81
C PHE A 56 19.61 7.79 -15.67
N LEU A 57 20.89 8.05 -15.77
CA LEU A 57 21.84 7.18 -16.46
C LEU A 57 22.00 5.88 -15.66
N VAL A 58 21.74 4.76 -16.31
CA VAL A 58 21.81 3.43 -15.71
C VAL A 58 22.67 2.49 -16.56
N GLN A 59 23.05 1.37 -15.99
CA GLN A 59 23.82 0.35 -16.71
C GLN A 59 22.88 -0.49 -17.58
N ALA A 60 23.15 -0.52 -18.89
CA ALA A 60 22.38 -1.34 -19.82
C ALA A 60 22.49 -2.84 -19.49
N GLY A 61 21.38 -3.57 -19.63
CA GLY A 61 21.32 -5.00 -19.39
C GLY A 61 21.28 -5.41 -17.92
N THR A 62 21.32 -4.46 -17.00
CA THR A 62 21.21 -4.71 -15.55
C THR A 62 19.77 -4.49 -15.10
N LYS A 63 19.28 -5.34 -14.19
CA LYS A 63 17.96 -5.21 -13.60
C LYS A 63 17.95 -4.09 -12.57
N TYR A 64 16.94 -3.23 -12.65
CA TYR A 64 16.61 -2.24 -11.63
C TYR A 64 15.18 -2.47 -11.14
N THR A 65 14.89 -2.06 -9.92
CA THR A 65 13.55 -2.09 -9.35
C THR A 65 13.15 -0.68 -8.92
N VAL A 66 12.00 -0.21 -9.39
CA VAL A 66 11.41 1.05 -8.95
C VAL A 66 10.33 0.74 -7.93
N LYS A 67 10.52 1.18 -6.69
CA LYS A 67 9.54 1.06 -5.60
C LYS A 67 8.93 2.41 -5.29
N ALA A 68 7.59 2.44 -5.18
CA ALA A 68 6.86 3.61 -4.73
C ALA A 68 6.03 3.22 -3.49
N TYR A 69 5.97 4.10 -2.51
CA TYR A 69 5.29 3.81 -1.24
C TYR A 69 4.87 5.07 -0.50
N SER A 70 3.86 4.94 0.36
CA SER A 70 3.40 6.02 1.23
C SER A 70 4.54 6.54 2.10
N PHE A 71 4.86 7.82 1.98
CA PHE A 71 5.96 8.42 2.72
C PHE A 71 5.71 8.43 4.22
N GLY A 72 6.71 7.99 4.98
CA GLY A 72 6.66 8.01 6.45
C GLY A 72 5.65 7.06 7.09
N LYS A 73 5.03 6.17 6.32
CA LYS A 73 4.08 5.19 6.81
C LYS A 73 4.62 3.78 6.63
N THR A 74 4.36 2.92 7.60
CA THR A 74 4.73 1.50 7.57
C THR A 74 3.55 0.65 7.99
N VAL A 75 3.46 -0.56 7.45
CA VAL A 75 2.47 -1.54 7.87
C VAL A 75 2.87 -2.09 9.24
N SER A 76 2.03 -1.88 10.26
CA SER A 76 2.27 -2.40 11.60
C SER A 76 1.94 -3.89 11.71
N GLN A 77 2.30 -4.51 12.82
CA GLN A 77 1.91 -5.89 13.13
C GLN A 77 0.46 -6.00 13.60
N GLY A 78 -0.15 -4.88 14.01
CA GLY A 78 -1.53 -4.80 14.48
C GLY A 78 -2.45 -4.12 13.48
N PHE A 79 -3.41 -3.37 14.01
CA PHE A 79 -4.34 -2.59 13.21
C PHE A 79 -3.82 -1.16 13.03
N ASP A 80 -3.85 -0.69 11.80
CA ASP A 80 -3.52 0.70 11.46
C ASP A 80 -4.80 1.50 11.20
N ALA A 81 -4.82 2.75 11.64
CA ALA A 81 -5.95 3.65 11.41
C ALA A 81 -5.94 4.27 10.01
N VAL A 82 -4.81 4.25 9.34
CA VAL A 82 -4.61 4.87 8.02
C VAL A 82 -4.05 3.84 7.04
N PRO A 83 -4.42 3.95 5.74
CA PRO A 83 -3.91 3.03 4.73
C PRO A 83 -2.44 3.31 4.40
N VAL A 84 -1.74 2.26 4.01
CA VAL A 84 -0.40 2.30 3.43
C VAL A 84 -0.46 1.75 2.02
N TYR A 85 0.02 2.52 1.06
CA TYR A 85 0.07 2.13 -0.36
C TYR A 85 1.50 1.80 -0.74
N SER A 86 1.67 0.82 -1.61
CA SER A 86 2.96 0.48 -2.19
C SER A 86 2.81 -0.17 -3.55
N GLY A 87 3.84 -0.04 -4.36
CA GLY A 87 3.93 -0.70 -5.67
C GLY A 87 5.37 -0.78 -6.10
N GLU A 88 5.67 -1.69 -7.00
CA GLU A 88 7.01 -1.82 -7.55
C GLU A 88 6.96 -2.28 -9.00
N LYS A 89 8.02 -1.99 -9.73
CA LYS A 89 8.22 -2.44 -11.10
C LYS A 89 9.68 -2.75 -11.35
N ASP A 90 9.93 -3.96 -11.85
CA ASP A 90 11.25 -4.38 -12.31
C ASP A 90 11.45 -4.01 -13.77
N LEU A 91 12.65 -3.60 -14.13
CA LEU A 91 12.98 -3.29 -15.50
C LEU A 91 14.46 -3.54 -15.79
N THR A 92 14.73 -3.84 -17.08
CA THR A 92 16.07 -3.95 -17.63
C THR A 92 16.12 -3.10 -18.88
N VAL A 93 16.98 -2.09 -18.90
CA VAL A 93 17.05 -1.12 -20.00
C VAL A 93 18.12 -1.54 -20.99
N LYS A 94 17.78 -1.53 -22.28
CA LYS A 94 18.71 -1.79 -23.36
C LYS A 94 19.56 -0.56 -23.64
N ALA A 95 20.79 -0.80 -24.14
CA ALA A 95 21.67 0.29 -24.57
C ALA A 95 20.98 1.19 -25.60
N GLY A 96 21.14 2.50 -25.45
CA GLY A 96 20.54 3.51 -26.31
C GLY A 96 19.06 3.81 -26.05
N VAL A 97 18.46 3.20 -25.04
CA VAL A 97 17.04 3.36 -24.73
C VAL A 97 16.85 4.26 -23.50
N ASN A 98 15.88 5.17 -23.57
CA ASN A 98 15.30 5.87 -22.42
C ASN A 98 13.99 5.17 -22.08
N GLN A 99 13.99 4.40 -20.99
CA GLN A 99 12.83 3.64 -20.55
C GLN A 99 11.98 4.47 -19.60
N THR A 100 10.75 4.76 -19.99
CA THR A 100 9.77 5.36 -19.09
C THR A 100 9.16 4.32 -18.17
N VAL A 101 8.85 4.71 -16.94
CA VAL A 101 8.30 3.83 -15.92
C VAL A 101 7.06 4.46 -15.31
N ASP A 102 5.97 3.69 -15.31
CA ASP A 102 4.74 4.00 -14.61
C ASP A 102 4.56 3.00 -13.46
N VAL A 103 4.40 3.48 -12.24
CA VAL A 103 4.19 2.63 -11.06
C VAL A 103 2.80 2.88 -10.50
N THR A 104 2.06 1.81 -10.22
CA THR A 104 0.79 1.88 -9.53
C THR A 104 0.95 1.33 -8.12
N CYS A 105 0.65 2.18 -7.13
CA CYS A 105 0.61 1.81 -5.72
C CYS A 105 -0.78 1.32 -5.37
N LYS A 106 -0.87 0.17 -4.71
CA LYS A 106 -2.10 -0.43 -4.20
C LYS A 106 -2.05 -0.49 -2.68
N LEU A 107 -3.20 -0.67 -2.05
CA LEU A 107 -3.27 -0.89 -0.61
C LEU A 107 -2.40 -2.10 -0.22
N ALA A 108 -1.42 -1.88 0.65
CA ALA A 108 -0.49 -2.91 1.13
C ALA A 108 -1.08 -3.76 2.28
N GLN A 109 -2.32 -3.50 2.66
CA GLN A 109 -3.00 -4.07 3.82
C GLN A 109 -4.37 -4.63 3.41
N SER A 110 -4.99 -5.40 4.31
CA SER A 110 -6.41 -5.72 4.24
C SER A 110 -7.21 -4.68 5.00
N MET A 111 -8.28 -4.17 4.40
CA MET A 111 -9.21 -3.27 5.07
C MET A 111 -10.27 -4.08 5.79
N VAL A 112 -10.57 -3.70 7.02
CA VAL A 112 -11.57 -4.34 7.88
C VAL A 112 -12.55 -3.31 8.41
N SER A 113 -13.83 -3.60 8.31
CA SER A 113 -14.90 -2.88 8.96
C SER A 113 -15.99 -3.87 9.38
N VAL A 114 -16.76 -3.50 10.38
CA VAL A 114 -17.90 -4.30 10.86
C VAL A 114 -19.17 -3.47 10.70
N SER A 115 -20.17 -4.06 10.07
CA SER A 115 -21.52 -3.48 9.98
C SER A 115 -22.55 -4.50 10.44
N TYR A 116 -23.58 -4.02 11.10
CA TYR A 116 -24.69 -4.84 11.57
C TYR A 116 -25.92 -4.58 10.69
N SER A 117 -26.54 -5.65 10.18
CA SER A 117 -27.72 -5.52 9.34
C SER A 117 -28.93 -5.00 10.17
N ASP A 118 -29.91 -4.39 9.48
CA ASP A 118 -31.13 -3.91 10.16
C ASP A 118 -31.89 -5.04 10.82
N LYS A 119 -31.97 -6.22 10.22
CA LYS A 119 -32.54 -7.41 10.84
C LYS A 119 -31.86 -7.78 12.15
N PHE A 120 -30.53 -7.75 12.17
CA PHE A 120 -29.74 -8.02 13.38
C PHE A 120 -30.09 -7.02 14.50
N LYS A 121 -30.12 -5.73 14.17
CA LYS A 121 -30.44 -4.65 15.11
C LYS A 121 -31.86 -4.74 15.67
N GLN A 122 -32.79 -5.35 14.93
CA GLN A 122 -34.18 -5.59 15.40
C GLN A 122 -34.25 -6.69 16.43
N HIS A 123 -33.42 -7.71 16.36
CA HIS A 123 -33.42 -8.87 17.25
C HIS A 123 -32.60 -8.70 18.52
N PHE A 124 -31.56 -7.89 18.48
CA PHE A 124 -30.65 -7.73 19.61
C PHE A 124 -30.65 -6.29 20.15
N SER A 125 -30.70 -6.16 21.47
CA SER A 125 -30.66 -4.86 22.14
C SER A 125 -29.24 -4.40 22.43
N VAL A 126 -28.37 -5.35 22.74
CA VAL A 126 -26.96 -5.12 23.02
C VAL A 126 -26.15 -6.03 22.12
N TYR A 127 -25.16 -5.48 21.42
CA TYR A 127 -24.25 -6.24 20.61
C TYR A 127 -22.93 -5.52 20.42
N SER A 128 -21.87 -6.29 20.34
CA SER A 128 -20.54 -5.84 19.99
C SER A 128 -19.78 -6.96 19.30
N ALA A 129 -18.87 -6.60 18.42
CA ALA A 129 -17.97 -7.54 17.78
C ALA A 129 -16.53 -7.21 18.19
N LYS A 130 -15.78 -8.22 18.57
CA LYS A 130 -14.35 -8.12 18.80
C LYS A 130 -13.64 -8.80 17.63
N VAL A 131 -12.86 -8.02 16.89
CA VAL A 131 -12.11 -8.49 15.72
C VAL A 131 -10.66 -8.68 16.13
N TYR A 132 -10.15 -9.90 15.96
CA TYR A 132 -8.76 -10.26 16.24
C TYR A 132 -7.98 -10.37 14.94
N GLY A 133 -6.84 -9.68 14.89
CA GLY A 133 -5.83 -9.85 13.84
C GLY A 133 -4.67 -10.67 14.36
N GLY A 134 -4.57 -11.92 13.92
CA GLY A 134 -3.66 -12.87 14.55
C GLY A 134 -4.08 -13.20 15.98
N GLU A 135 -3.12 -13.53 16.84
CA GLU A 135 -3.42 -13.92 18.24
C GLU A 135 -3.31 -12.75 19.24
N ARG A 136 -2.73 -11.64 18.84
CA ARG A 136 -2.31 -10.57 19.75
C ARG A 136 -3.13 -9.29 19.68
N TYR A 137 -3.67 -8.96 18.53
CA TYR A 137 -4.26 -7.66 18.28
C TYR A 137 -5.77 -7.77 18.10
N PHE A 138 -6.51 -6.92 18.80
CA PHE A 138 -7.95 -6.88 18.63
C PHE A 138 -8.49 -5.46 18.64
N LEU A 139 -9.65 -5.29 18.02
CA LEU A 139 -10.47 -4.08 18.06
C LEU A 139 -11.90 -4.45 18.42
N SER A 140 -12.54 -3.61 19.21
CA SER A 140 -13.95 -3.76 19.55
C SER A 140 -14.79 -2.81 18.71
N TYR A 141 -15.83 -3.35 18.10
CA TYR A 141 -16.85 -2.61 17.36
C TYR A 141 -18.14 -2.64 18.15
N GLY A 142 -18.50 -1.50 18.74
CA GLY A 142 -19.78 -1.32 19.40
C GLY A 142 -20.91 -1.11 18.40
N LYS A 143 -22.08 -0.86 18.92
CA LYS A 143 -23.35 -0.73 18.17
C LYS A 143 -23.28 0.29 17.03
N ASP A 144 -22.64 1.43 17.27
CA ASP A 144 -22.59 2.56 16.34
C ASP A 144 -21.19 2.78 15.74
N GLU A 145 -20.31 1.81 15.90
CA GLU A 145 -18.94 1.89 15.37
C GLU A 145 -18.92 1.55 13.87
N THR A 146 -18.45 2.47 13.04
CA THR A 146 -18.44 2.32 11.59
C THR A 146 -17.05 2.50 10.96
N ARG A 147 -16.01 2.70 11.78
CA ARG A 147 -14.67 2.96 11.26
C ARG A 147 -14.12 1.77 10.47
N SER A 148 -13.33 2.08 9.45
CA SER A 148 -12.47 1.11 8.78
C SER A 148 -11.08 1.13 9.41
N VAL A 149 -10.46 -0.03 9.51
CA VAL A 149 -9.08 -0.21 9.95
C VAL A 149 -8.33 -1.09 8.97
N TYR A 150 -7.01 -1.05 9.05
CA TYR A 150 -6.14 -1.73 8.12
C TYR A 150 -5.26 -2.71 8.87
N LEU A 151 -5.14 -3.92 8.34
CA LEU A 151 -4.40 -5.02 8.93
C LEU A 151 -3.40 -5.56 7.92
N LYS A 152 -2.22 -5.94 8.36
CA LYS A 152 -1.23 -6.58 7.50
C LYS A 152 -1.87 -7.72 6.70
N ALA A 153 -1.66 -7.71 5.38
CA ALA A 153 -2.23 -8.72 4.49
C ALA A 153 -1.77 -10.14 4.85
N GLY A 154 -2.65 -11.11 4.65
CA GLY A 154 -2.37 -12.53 4.90
C GLY A 154 -2.52 -12.98 6.34
N GLN A 155 -2.90 -12.11 7.27
CA GLN A 155 -3.19 -12.52 8.64
C GLN A 155 -4.59 -13.14 8.77
N LYS A 156 -4.70 -14.15 9.63
CA LYS A 156 -5.98 -14.75 9.99
C LYS A 156 -6.80 -13.75 10.80
N LEU A 157 -8.06 -13.56 10.42
CA LEU A 157 -9.04 -12.81 11.20
C LEU A 157 -9.93 -13.78 11.99
N THR A 158 -10.22 -13.42 13.23
CA THR A 158 -11.22 -14.07 14.07
C THR A 158 -12.17 -13.01 14.62
N ILE A 159 -13.46 -13.30 14.60
CA ILE A 159 -14.50 -12.39 15.07
C ILE A 159 -15.27 -13.08 16.19
N ASP A 160 -15.29 -12.45 17.37
CA ASP A 160 -16.14 -12.84 18.49
C ASP A 160 -17.32 -11.87 18.60
N LEU A 161 -18.52 -12.39 18.47
CA LEU A 161 -19.74 -11.63 18.53
C LEU A 161 -20.43 -11.85 19.89
N THR A 162 -20.67 -10.76 20.62
CA THR A 162 -21.42 -10.77 21.87
C THR A 162 -22.78 -10.13 21.63
N VAL A 163 -23.85 -10.81 22.01
CA VAL A 163 -25.23 -10.35 21.79
C VAL A 163 -26.11 -10.60 23.04
N ALA A 164 -27.10 -9.74 23.21
CA ALA A 164 -28.22 -9.97 24.14
C ALA A 164 -29.54 -9.75 23.40
N GLN A 165 -30.48 -10.68 23.53
CA GLN A 165 -31.80 -10.56 22.92
C GLN A 165 -32.59 -9.42 23.58
N LYS A 166 -33.51 -8.85 22.81
CA LYS A 166 -34.53 -7.92 23.33
C LYS A 166 -35.53 -8.65 24.23
#